data_bc8162f92449f8b98729e72e2efcf768
#
_entry.id   bc8162f92449f8b98729e72e2efcf768
#
_cell.length_a   1.000
_cell.length_b   1.000
_cell.length_c   1.000
_cell.angle_alpha   90.00
_cell.angle_beta   90.00
_cell.angle_gamma   90.00
#
_symmetry.space_group_name_H-M   'P 1'
#
loop_
_entity.id
_entity.type
_entity.pdbx_description
1 polymer ?
#
loop_
_entity_poly.entity_id
_entity_poly.type
_entity_poly.pdbx_seq_one_letter_code
_entity_poly.pdbx_strand_id
1 'polypeptide(L)'
;YRRQRQMCIRDRGGGAVGEKHARKVLKVMDMAEKTGAPIVAMLDSAGAKLDEGVQALNAYAMIAAKATELSGVVPQVALILGPCGGTASVIAQIADVTVQSKNGQLFVNGPLVVSAATGKKVDMKEIAGSEASHKSGAAMLVTETDEEAAAMARKLIGMLPVNNMDEAVYPETDDLNREIPQFNAIDTVDDIRDVIAAVADNGDYIELYSEFAPSMVTALGKIGGRTVCFIANQPNKDEGRLTVYGCKKAARLASFADVFSIPVVTFVDSLGMKISGAPQGELARAGASLLYALSENSAPRVAVITGQAIGMGYASMA
;
A
#
# COMPACT_ATOMS: atom_id res chain seq x y z
N TYR A 1 11.73 -17.12 19.78
CA TYR A 1 11.94 -16.96 18.32
C TYR A 1 13.09 -15.97 18.09
N ARG A 2 14.25 -16.39 17.57
CA ARG A 2 15.32 -15.51 17.13
C ARG A 2 14.89 -14.87 15.80
N ARG A 3 14.61 -13.56 15.81
CA ARG A 3 14.43 -12.80 14.57
C ARG A 3 15.71 -12.86 13.75
N GLN A 4 15.65 -13.39 12.54
CA GLN A 4 16.76 -13.31 11.60
C GLN A 4 16.83 -11.87 11.06
N ARG A 5 17.97 -11.21 11.25
CA ARG A 5 18.20 -9.85 10.73
C ARG A 5 19.32 -9.90 9.71
N GLN A 6 19.02 -9.45 8.50
CA GLN A 6 20.04 -9.09 7.52
C GLN A 6 20.29 -7.59 7.63
N MET A 7 21.44 -7.18 8.13
CA MET A 7 21.84 -5.79 8.16
C MET A 7 22.70 -5.46 6.93
N CYS A 8 22.25 -4.53 6.10
CA CYS A 8 23.12 -3.80 5.20
C CYS A 8 23.88 -2.78 6.02
N ILE A 9 25.19 -2.94 6.09
CA ILE A 9 26.02 -2.01 6.83
C ILE A 9 26.31 -0.84 5.89
N ARG A 10 25.62 0.29 6.07
CA ARG A 10 25.76 1.53 5.29
C ARG A 10 27.21 2.06 5.29
N ASP A 11 27.98 1.75 6.32
CA ASP A 11 29.41 2.08 6.45
C ASP A 11 30.30 1.33 5.45
N ARG A 12 29.77 0.30 4.78
CA ARG A 12 30.46 -0.45 3.73
C ARG A 12 29.82 -0.17 2.37
N GLY A 13 30.44 0.73 1.60
CA GLY A 13 29.99 1.06 0.24
C GLY A 13 28.59 1.68 0.17
N GLY A 14 28.14 2.39 1.20
CA GLY A 14 26.84 3.03 1.26
C GLY A 14 25.66 2.05 1.17
N GLY A 15 25.82 0.79 1.60
CA GLY A 15 24.80 -0.24 1.48
C GLY A 15 24.56 -0.76 0.06
N ALA A 16 25.53 -0.57 -0.87
CA ALA A 16 25.40 -1.01 -2.25
C ALA A 16 25.16 -2.53 -2.35
N VAL A 17 24.24 -2.91 -3.24
CA VAL A 17 23.82 -4.30 -3.44
C VAL A 17 24.66 -4.97 -4.52
N GLY A 18 25.30 -6.07 -4.14
CA GLY A 18 26.03 -6.96 -5.05
C GLY A 18 25.61 -8.41 -4.83
N GLU A 19 26.27 -9.34 -5.55
CA GLU A 19 25.90 -10.76 -5.56
C GLU A 19 25.88 -11.40 -4.16
N LYS A 20 26.92 -11.16 -3.36
CA LYS A 20 27.01 -11.73 -1.98
C LYS A 20 25.91 -11.19 -1.06
N HIS A 21 25.52 -9.93 -1.25
CA HIS A 21 24.42 -9.34 -0.52
C HIS A 21 23.11 -10.02 -0.92
N ALA A 22 22.83 -10.09 -2.24
CA ALA A 22 21.61 -10.72 -2.75
C ALA A 22 21.46 -12.16 -2.24
N ARG A 23 22.50 -12.97 -2.29
CA ARG A 23 22.47 -14.34 -1.76
C ARG A 23 22.08 -14.43 -0.29
N LYS A 24 22.45 -13.43 0.53
CA LYS A 24 22.03 -13.38 1.94
C LYS A 24 20.57 -12.96 2.08
N VAL A 25 20.12 -11.98 1.29
CA VAL A 25 18.71 -11.56 1.26
C VAL A 25 17.83 -12.74 0.84
N LEU A 26 18.17 -13.42 -0.26
CA LEU A 26 17.45 -14.59 -0.75
C LEU A 26 17.33 -15.69 0.32
N LYS A 27 18.43 -15.97 1.04
CA LYS A 27 18.39 -16.95 2.13
C LYS A 27 17.42 -16.58 3.24
N VAL A 28 17.27 -15.28 3.57
CA VAL A 28 16.29 -14.83 4.55
C VAL A 28 14.87 -14.94 3.99
N MET A 29 14.67 -14.60 2.71
CA MET A 29 13.38 -14.74 2.02
C MET A 29 12.94 -16.20 1.91
N ASP A 30 13.85 -17.12 1.59
CA ASP A 30 13.58 -18.58 1.61
C ASP A 30 13.20 -19.10 3.01
N MET A 31 13.77 -18.50 4.06
CA MET A 31 13.37 -18.84 5.43
C MET A 31 11.98 -18.30 5.75
N ALA A 32 11.66 -17.08 5.33
CA ALA A 32 10.32 -16.51 5.50
C ALA A 32 9.26 -17.38 4.82
N GLU A 33 9.52 -17.81 3.57
CA GLU A 33 8.65 -18.74 2.84
C GLU A 33 8.41 -20.05 3.61
N LYS A 34 9.50 -20.71 4.05
CA LYS A 34 9.41 -21.99 4.77
C LYS A 34 8.71 -21.90 6.12
N THR A 35 8.79 -20.76 6.78
CA THR A 35 8.19 -20.53 8.09
C THR A 35 6.84 -19.83 8.03
N GLY A 36 6.44 -19.35 6.84
CA GLY A 36 5.24 -18.54 6.65
C GLY A 36 5.31 -17.19 7.39
N ALA A 37 6.51 -16.62 7.58
CA ALA A 37 6.69 -15.40 8.35
C ALA A 37 6.65 -14.15 7.46
N PRO A 38 5.99 -13.05 7.89
CA PRO A 38 6.00 -11.79 7.16
C PRO A 38 7.41 -11.22 6.95
N ILE A 39 7.60 -10.47 5.86
CA ILE A 39 8.85 -9.81 5.52
C ILE A 39 8.74 -8.32 5.74
N VAL A 40 9.70 -7.73 6.45
CA VAL A 40 9.92 -6.28 6.53
C VAL A 40 11.24 -5.96 5.88
N ALA A 41 11.20 -5.30 4.72
CA ALA A 41 12.38 -4.83 4.01
C ALA A 41 12.69 -3.39 4.42
N MET A 42 13.82 -3.16 5.09
CA MET A 42 14.29 -1.83 5.47
C MET A 42 15.30 -1.36 4.41
N LEU A 43 14.95 -0.33 3.64
CA LEU A 43 15.66 0.10 2.45
C LEU A 43 16.40 1.43 2.70
N ASP A 44 17.73 1.36 2.63
CA ASP A 44 18.67 2.48 2.66
C ASP A 44 19.93 2.02 1.90
N SER A 45 20.03 2.35 0.62
CA SER A 45 21.06 1.81 -0.26
C SER A 45 21.50 2.81 -1.32
N ALA A 46 22.80 2.88 -1.53
CA ALA A 46 23.39 3.65 -2.65
C ALA A 46 23.12 3.04 -4.03
N GLY A 47 22.41 1.90 -4.10
CA GLY A 47 22.08 1.22 -5.35
C GLY A 47 22.95 0.02 -5.66
N ALA A 48 23.21 -0.24 -6.95
CA ALA A 48 24.01 -1.37 -7.41
C ALA A 48 25.50 -1.18 -7.10
N LYS A 49 26.16 -2.25 -6.73
CA LYS A 49 27.61 -2.28 -6.53
C LYS A 49 28.31 -2.27 -7.89
N LEU A 50 28.74 -1.10 -8.37
CA LEU A 50 29.18 -0.86 -9.74
C LEU A 50 30.42 -1.67 -10.14
N ASP A 51 31.31 -1.97 -9.20
CA ASP A 51 32.51 -2.79 -9.42
C ASP A 51 32.21 -4.26 -9.75
N GLU A 52 30.99 -4.75 -9.43
CA GLU A 52 30.52 -6.08 -9.81
C GLU A 52 29.86 -6.13 -11.21
N GLY A 53 29.63 -4.98 -11.86
CA GLY A 53 29.08 -4.90 -13.21
C GLY A 53 27.74 -5.64 -13.37
N VAL A 54 27.64 -6.52 -14.35
CA VAL A 54 26.43 -7.30 -14.66
C VAL A 54 25.98 -8.19 -13.50
N GLN A 55 26.90 -8.64 -12.65
CA GLN A 55 26.55 -9.47 -11.48
C GLN A 55 25.71 -8.71 -10.47
N ALA A 56 25.92 -7.40 -10.31
CA ALA A 56 25.06 -6.56 -9.46
C ALA A 56 23.65 -6.42 -10.05
N LEU A 57 23.49 -6.35 -11.36
CA LEU A 57 22.17 -6.34 -12.01
C LEU A 57 21.45 -7.68 -11.82
N ASN A 58 22.17 -8.78 -12.01
CA ASN A 58 21.62 -10.11 -11.73
C ASN A 58 21.21 -10.28 -10.27
N ALA A 59 21.97 -9.71 -9.33
CA ALA A 59 21.63 -9.69 -7.92
C ALA A 59 20.24 -9.06 -7.64
N TYR A 60 19.96 -7.91 -8.25
CA TYR A 60 18.65 -7.28 -8.16
C TYR A 60 17.54 -8.10 -8.82
N ALA A 61 17.81 -8.68 -10.00
CA ALA A 61 16.84 -9.53 -10.68
C ALA A 61 16.44 -10.75 -9.82
N MET A 62 17.40 -11.38 -9.16
CA MET A 62 17.13 -12.51 -8.24
C MET A 62 16.27 -12.08 -7.04
N ILE A 63 16.56 -10.91 -6.43
CA ILE A 63 15.74 -10.39 -5.32
C ILE A 63 14.32 -10.08 -5.81
N ALA A 64 14.18 -9.43 -6.97
CA ALA A 64 12.88 -9.11 -7.56
C ALA A 64 12.06 -10.36 -7.86
N ALA A 65 12.68 -11.38 -8.47
CA ALA A 65 12.02 -12.64 -8.75
C ALA A 65 11.51 -13.31 -7.47
N LYS A 66 12.35 -13.36 -6.42
CA LYS A 66 11.95 -13.94 -5.13
C LYS A 66 10.86 -13.12 -4.42
N ALA A 67 10.92 -11.79 -4.46
CA ALA A 67 9.87 -10.94 -3.91
C ALA A 67 8.53 -11.17 -4.62
N THR A 68 8.55 -11.35 -5.94
CA THR A 68 7.35 -11.67 -6.74
C THR A 68 6.82 -13.07 -6.41
N GLU A 69 7.68 -14.07 -6.27
CA GLU A 69 7.30 -15.43 -5.86
C GLU A 69 6.60 -15.46 -4.50
N LEU A 70 7.04 -14.61 -3.56
CA LEU A 70 6.47 -14.51 -2.22
C LEU A 70 5.24 -13.60 -2.13
N SER A 71 4.90 -12.88 -3.21
CA SER A 71 3.69 -12.05 -3.27
C SER A 71 2.45 -12.92 -3.11
N GLY A 72 1.59 -12.57 -2.14
CA GLY A 72 0.41 -13.36 -1.81
C GLY A 72 0.69 -14.65 -1.01
N VAL A 73 1.94 -14.94 -0.66
CA VAL A 73 2.31 -16.06 0.23
C VAL A 73 2.51 -15.57 1.65
N VAL A 74 3.32 -14.55 1.83
CA VAL A 74 3.55 -13.86 3.11
C VAL A 74 3.43 -12.36 2.93
N PRO A 75 2.90 -11.62 3.90
CA PRO A 75 2.86 -10.16 3.84
C PRO A 75 4.25 -9.55 3.73
N GLN A 76 4.41 -8.60 2.81
CA GLN A 76 5.65 -7.89 2.56
C GLN A 76 5.47 -6.39 2.83
N VAL A 77 6.23 -5.83 3.75
CA VAL A 77 6.23 -4.40 4.07
C VAL A 77 7.59 -3.80 3.72
N ALA A 78 7.62 -2.79 2.87
CA ALA A 78 8.84 -2.06 2.53
C ALA A 78 8.90 -0.73 3.30
N LEU A 79 9.98 -0.54 4.07
CA LEU A 79 10.31 0.71 4.76
C LEU A 79 11.40 1.44 4.00
N ILE A 80 11.11 2.63 3.51
CA ILE A 80 12.05 3.47 2.77
C ILE A 80 12.62 4.48 3.76
N LEU A 81 13.83 4.20 4.28
CA LEU A 81 14.46 4.92 5.39
C LEU A 81 15.65 5.78 4.93
N GLY A 82 16.06 5.62 3.68
CA GLY A 82 17.14 6.36 3.04
C GLY A 82 17.00 6.33 1.54
N PRO A 83 18.07 6.53 0.78
CA PRO A 83 18.04 6.41 -0.67
C PRO A 83 17.57 5.02 -1.12
N CYS A 84 16.57 4.99 -1.98
CA CYS A 84 16.03 3.79 -2.63
C CYS A 84 15.82 4.10 -4.11
N GLY A 85 16.88 3.88 -4.91
CA GLY A 85 16.92 4.29 -6.30
C GLY A 85 17.00 3.16 -7.31
N GLY A 86 16.62 3.43 -8.55
CA GLY A 86 16.69 2.49 -9.65
C GLY A 86 15.87 1.24 -9.43
N THR A 87 16.43 0.06 -9.67
CA THR A 87 15.75 -1.23 -9.52
C THR A 87 15.27 -1.48 -8.08
N ALA A 88 15.97 -0.95 -7.07
CA ALA A 88 15.55 -1.08 -5.67
C ALA A 88 14.17 -0.44 -5.43
N SER A 89 13.91 0.72 -6.05
CA SER A 89 12.60 1.38 -5.93
C SER A 89 11.48 0.56 -6.58
N VAL A 90 11.75 -0.11 -7.68
CA VAL A 90 10.79 -1.01 -8.34
C VAL A 90 10.50 -2.23 -7.45
N ILE A 91 11.54 -2.82 -6.84
CA ILE A 91 11.37 -3.94 -5.91
C ILE A 91 10.56 -3.52 -4.69
N ALA A 92 10.79 -2.31 -4.14
CA ALA A 92 10.00 -1.78 -3.05
C ALA A 92 8.50 -1.71 -3.36
N GLN A 93 8.12 -1.50 -4.64
CA GLN A 93 6.72 -1.45 -5.08
C GLN A 93 6.08 -2.84 -5.29
N ILE A 94 6.86 -3.92 -5.23
CA ILE A 94 6.34 -5.30 -5.20
C ILE A 94 5.74 -5.60 -3.83
N ALA A 95 6.23 -4.95 -2.76
CA ALA A 95 5.70 -5.12 -1.42
C ALA A 95 4.20 -4.72 -1.33
N ASP A 96 3.48 -5.36 -0.42
CA ASP A 96 2.06 -5.13 -0.21
C ASP A 96 1.80 -3.74 0.37
N VAL A 97 2.66 -3.30 1.30
CA VAL A 97 2.59 -1.95 1.89
C VAL A 97 3.96 -1.28 1.85
N THR A 98 3.97 -0.02 1.40
CA THR A 98 5.16 0.84 1.40
C THR A 98 5.01 1.96 2.42
N VAL A 99 5.98 2.09 3.33
CA VAL A 99 6.07 3.17 4.32
C VAL A 99 7.36 3.94 4.07
N GLN A 100 7.27 5.25 3.91
CA GLN A 100 8.44 6.10 3.70
C GLN A 100 8.58 7.08 4.87
N SER A 101 9.77 7.11 5.49
CA SER A 101 10.09 8.17 6.44
C SER A 101 10.46 9.47 5.72
N LYS A 102 10.49 10.59 6.42
CA LYS A 102 10.96 11.87 5.84
C LYS A 102 12.43 11.84 5.39
N ASN A 103 13.23 10.92 5.92
CA ASN A 103 14.60 10.68 5.48
C ASN A 103 14.68 9.85 4.21
N GLY A 104 13.63 9.07 3.91
CA GLY A 104 13.55 8.20 2.77
C GLY A 104 13.47 8.96 1.44
N GLN A 105 14.03 8.37 0.40
CA GLN A 105 14.01 8.90 -0.97
C GLN A 105 13.71 7.76 -1.94
N LEU A 106 12.59 7.87 -2.66
CA LEU A 106 12.14 6.84 -3.59
C LEU A 106 12.17 7.37 -5.03
N PHE A 107 13.04 6.82 -5.87
CA PHE A 107 13.21 7.29 -7.25
C PHE A 107 13.70 6.18 -8.17
N VAL A 108 13.33 6.25 -9.44
CA VAL A 108 13.90 5.38 -10.50
C VAL A 108 15.17 6.03 -11.06
N ASN A 109 15.08 7.30 -11.46
CA ASN A 109 16.20 8.06 -11.99
C ASN A 109 16.62 9.13 -10.99
N GLY A 110 17.89 9.16 -10.64
CA GLY A 110 18.45 10.16 -9.73
C GLY A 110 18.44 11.58 -10.33
N PRO A 111 18.54 12.63 -9.49
CA PRO A 111 18.40 14.02 -9.93
C PRO A 111 19.45 14.45 -10.96
N LEU A 112 20.65 13.89 -10.91
CA LEU A 112 21.68 14.16 -11.94
C LEU A 112 21.28 13.64 -13.31
N VAL A 113 20.71 12.43 -13.37
CA VAL A 113 20.23 11.82 -14.62
C VAL A 113 19.05 12.61 -15.18
N VAL A 114 18.09 12.96 -14.33
CA VAL A 114 16.91 13.74 -14.72
C VAL A 114 17.34 15.14 -15.20
N SER A 115 18.23 15.81 -14.47
CA SER A 115 18.75 17.12 -14.85
C SER A 115 19.50 17.10 -16.17
N ALA A 116 20.32 16.07 -16.40
CA ALA A 116 21.04 15.89 -17.67
C ALA A 116 20.09 15.64 -18.86
N ALA A 117 19.04 14.84 -18.65
CA ALA A 117 18.08 14.51 -19.70
C ALA A 117 17.10 15.67 -20.00
N THR A 118 16.72 16.46 -19.00
CA THR A 118 15.72 17.53 -19.17
C THR A 118 16.32 18.92 -19.35
N GLY A 119 17.60 19.09 -19.10
CA GLY A 119 18.31 20.39 -19.11
C GLY A 119 17.91 21.30 -17.94
N LYS A 120 17.13 20.80 -16.95
CA LYS A 120 16.67 21.57 -15.79
C LYS A 120 17.30 21.01 -14.52
N LYS A 121 17.70 21.91 -13.60
CA LYS A 121 18.13 21.49 -12.27
C LYS A 121 16.91 20.95 -11.51
N VAL A 122 17.04 19.76 -10.97
CA VAL A 122 15.96 19.07 -10.22
C VAL A 122 16.42 18.82 -8.79
N ASP A 123 15.58 19.14 -7.81
CA ASP A 123 15.83 18.82 -6.40
C ASP A 123 15.37 17.39 -6.10
N MET A 124 16.16 16.66 -5.29
CA MET A 124 15.84 15.32 -4.84
C MET A 124 14.52 15.28 -4.06
N LYS A 125 14.24 16.29 -3.23
CA LYS A 125 12.99 16.36 -2.45
C LYS A 125 11.75 16.46 -3.33
N GLU A 126 11.85 17.17 -4.46
CA GLU A 126 10.73 17.36 -5.40
C GLU A 126 10.37 16.08 -6.15
N ILE A 127 11.35 15.23 -6.45
CA ILE A 127 11.13 14.02 -7.27
C ILE A 127 11.09 12.72 -6.47
N ALA A 128 11.64 12.70 -5.25
CA ALA A 128 11.85 11.47 -4.48
C ALA A 128 11.52 11.61 -2.99
N GLY A 129 11.23 12.82 -2.53
CA GLY A 129 10.88 13.08 -1.13
C GLY A 129 9.55 12.43 -0.75
N SER A 130 9.32 12.28 0.56
CA SER A 130 8.14 11.59 1.10
C SER A 130 6.82 12.24 0.66
N GLU A 131 6.76 13.57 0.56
CA GLU A 131 5.57 14.27 0.09
C GLU A 131 5.25 13.97 -1.39
N ALA A 132 6.27 13.99 -2.26
CA ALA A 132 6.10 13.66 -3.69
C ALA A 132 5.69 12.19 -3.86
N SER A 133 6.30 11.28 -3.10
CA SER A 133 5.95 9.85 -3.12
C SER A 133 4.54 9.59 -2.61
N HIS A 134 4.09 10.31 -1.57
CA HIS A 134 2.74 10.16 -1.02
C HIS A 134 1.67 10.67 -2.01
N LYS A 135 1.88 11.85 -2.60
CA LYS A 135 0.96 12.42 -3.61
C LYS A 135 0.88 11.60 -4.90
N SER A 136 1.97 10.93 -5.28
CA SER A 136 1.99 10.06 -6.46
C SER A 136 1.50 8.62 -6.18
N GLY A 137 1.27 8.26 -4.92
CA GLY A 137 0.89 6.90 -4.51
C GLY A 137 2.04 5.90 -4.53
N ALA A 138 3.30 6.37 -4.60
CA ALA A 138 4.47 5.50 -4.48
C ALA A 138 4.72 5.10 -3.03
N ALA A 139 4.48 5.99 -2.06
CA ALA A 139 4.42 5.68 -0.64
C ALA A 139 2.96 5.61 -0.19
N MET A 140 2.54 4.48 0.36
CA MET A 140 1.19 4.32 0.91
C MET A 140 1.03 5.06 2.24
N LEU A 141 2.10 5.10 3.03
CA LEU A 141 2.18 5.76 4.32
C LEU A 141 3.47 6.58 4.42
N VAL A 142 3.38 7.70 5.10
CA VAL A 142 4.54 8.56 5.38
C VAL A 142 4.64 8.77 6.89
N THR A 143 5.87 8.77 7.41
CA THR A 143 6.18 8.99 8.83
C THR A 143 7.24 10.08 8.99
N GLU A 144 7.25 10.74 10.17
CA GLU A 144 8.22 11.79 10.46
C GLU A 144 9.63 11.22 10.65
N THR A 145 9.73 10.06 11.32
CA THR A 145 11.00 9.43 11.69
C THR A 145 11.09 7.98 11.22
N ASP A 146 12.30 7.43 11.23
CA ASP A 146 12.55 6.01 10.91
C ASP A 146 12.01 5.10 12.00
N GLU A 147 12.01 5.55 13.26
CA GLU A 147 11.45 4.84 14.40
C GLU A 147 9.92 4.71 14.26
N GLU A 148 9.26 5.79 13.84
CA GLU A 148 7.81 5.75 13.54
C GLU A 148 7.50 4.82 12.38
N ALA A 149 8.33 4.78 11.32
CA ALA A 149 8.18 3.83 10.23
C ALA A 149 8.29 2.39 10.72
N ALA A 150 9.24 2.10 11.62
CA ALA A 150 9.39 0.78 12.22
C ALA A 150 8.21 0.44 13.15
N ALA A 151 7.67 1.41 13.88
CA ALA A 151 6.46 1.23 14.70
C ALA A 151 5.23 0.97 13.83
N MET A 152 5.09 1.70 12.71
CA MET A 152 4.02 1.49 11.73
C MET A 152 4.09 0.10 11.10
N ALA A 153 5.27 -0.37 10.70
CA ALA A 153 5.44 -1.74 10.20
C ALA A 153 5.04 -2.79 11.24
N ARG A 154 5.34 -2.54 12.51
CA ARG A 154 4.91 -3.43 13.61
C ARG A 154 3.40 -3.43 13.76
N LYS A 155 2.75 -2.26 13.67
CA LYS A 155 1.29 -2.14 13.72
C LYS A 155 0.64 -2.88 12.54
N LEU A 156 1.14 -2.67 11.30
CA LEU A 156 0.66 -3.38 10.10
C LEU A 156 0.76 -4.89 10.25
N ILE A 157 1.93 -5.43 10.61
CA ILE A 157 2.12 -6.88 10.80
C ILE A 157 1.25 -7.43 11.94
N GLY A 158 0.96 -6.62 12.96
CA GLY A 158 0.03 -6.98 14.04
C GLY A 158 -1.44 -6.96 13.64
N MET A 159 -1.78 -6.48 12.45
CA MET A 159 -3.13 -6.50 11.88
C MET A 159 -3.27 -7.54 10.77
N LEU A 160 -2.19 -7.82 10.03
CA LEU A 160 -2.24 -8.74 8.89
C LEU A 160 -2.14 -10.20 9.35
N PRO A 161 -2.66 -11.17 8.55
CA PRO A 161 -2.41 -12.57 8.79
C PRO A 161 -0.91 -12.86 8.69
N VAL A 162 -0.43 -13.90 9.34
CA VAL A 162 1.00 -14.26 9.29
C VAL A 162 1.40 -14.71 7.88
N ASN A 163 0.50 -15.39 7.19
CA ASN A 163 0.64 -15.84 5.80
C ASN A 163 -0.75 -16.05 5.18
N ASN A 164 -0.82 -16.46 3.93
CA ASN A 164 -2.07 -16.68 3.21
C ASN A 164 -2.87 -17.92 3.65
N MET A 165 -2.36 -18.72 4.56
CA MET A 165 -3.05 -19.87 5.14
C MET A 165 -3.64 -19.57 6.52
N ASP A 166 -3.30 -18.45 7.12
CA ASP A 166 -3.75 -17.99 8.43
C ASP A 166 -4.84 -16.92 8.30
N GLU A 167 -5.67 -16.84 9.32
CA GLU A 167 -6.68 -15.78 9.43
C GLU A 167 -6.18 -14.65 10.35
N ALA A 168 -6.47 -13.40 9.98
CA ALA A 168 -6.18 -12.22 10.80
C ALA A 168 -7.32 -11.97 11.81
N VAL A 169 -7.43 -12.87 12.78
CA VAL A 169 -8.43 -12.79 13.86
C VAL A 169 -7.73 -12.60 15.20
N TYR A 170 -8.17 -11.61 15.94
CA TYR A 170 -7.62 -11.21 17.23
C TYR A 170 -8.72 -11.18 18.28
N PRO A 171 -8.40 -11.13 19.59
CA PRO A 171 -9.39 -10.94 20.62
C PRO A 171 -10.23 -9.68 20.36
N GLU A 172 -11.54 -9.79 20.55
CA GLU A 172 -12.46 -8.65 20.49
C GLU A 172 -12.09 -7.64 21.59
N THR A 173 -12.04 -6.37 21.19
CA THR A 173 -11.70 -5.26 22.09
C THR A 173 -12.78 -4.19 22.14
N ASP A 174 -13.88 -4.38 21.39
CA ASP A 174 -14.97 -3.42 21.26
C ASP A 174 -16.33 -4.13 21.25
N ASP A 175 -17.41 -3.39 21.56
CA ASP A 175 -18.77 -3.90 21.52
C ASP A 175 -19.35 -3.80 20.09
N LEU A 176 -19.57 -4.95 19.45
CA LEU A 176 -20.17 -5.02 18.10
C LEU A 176 -21.61 -4.47 18.04
N ASN A 177 -22.30 -4.40 19.17
CA ASN A 177 -23.68 -3.91 19.26
C ASN A 177 -23.76 -2.46 19.75
N ARG A 178 -22.63 -1.74 19.81
CA ARG A 178 -22.64 -0.33 20.22
C ARG A 178 -23.49 0.50 19.26
N GLU A 179 -24.31 1.37 19.82
CA GLU A 179 -25.06 2.34 19.02
C GLU A 179 -24.15 3.44 18.50
N ILE A 180 -24.41 3.91 17.29
CA ILE A 180 -23.70 5.02 16.64
C ILE A 180 -24.73 6.10 16.26
N PRO A 181 -25.24 6.87 17.28
CA PRO A 181 -26.36 7.77 17.08
C PRO A 181 -26.12 8.86 16.03
N GLN A 182 -24.87 9.28 15.82
CA GLN A 182 -24.51 10.30 14.82
C GLN A 182 -24.79 9.85 13.39
N PHE A 183 -24.96 8.55 13.12
CA PHE A 183 -25.26 8.03 11.79
C PHE A 183 -26.69 7.52 11.63
N ASN A 184 -27.59 7.82 12.58
CA ASN A 184 -29.02 7.54 12.41
C ASN A 184 -29.65 8.29 11.22
N ALA A 185 -28.99 9.38 10.76
CA ALA A 185 -29.32 10.12 9.53
C ALA A 185 -28.08 10.10 8.60
N ILE A 186 -27.84 8.95 7.95
CA ILE A 186 -26.64 8.69 7.14
C ILE A 186 -26.54 9.57 5.90
N ASP A 187 -27.62 10.16 5.44
CA ASP A 187 -27.71 11.04 4.26
C ASP A 187 -26.88 12.33 4.41
N THR A 188 -26.27 12.58 5.58
CA THR A 188 -25.49 13.78 5.89
C THR A 188 -24.03 13.50 6.18
N VAL A 189 -23.49 12.38 5.72
CA VAL A 189 -22.07 12.06 5.89
C VAL A 189 -21.22 12.93 4.96
N ASP A 190 -20.50 13.89 5.52
CA ASP A 190 -19.57 14.75 4.77
C ASP A 190 -18.20 14.10 4.55
N ASP A 191 -17.72 13.36 5.53
CA ASP A 191 -16.44 12.65 5.45
C ASP A 191 -16.64 11.17 5.79
N ILE A 192 -16.35 10.31 4.82
CA ILE A 192 -16.51 8.86 5.00
C ILE A 192 -15.54 8.26 6.04
N ARG A 193 -14.47 8.98 6.38
CA ARG A 193 -13.54 8.59 7.43
C ARG A 193 -14.21 8.51 8.79
N ASP A 194 -15.21 9.35 9.05
CA ASP A 194 -15.99 9.33 10.30
C ASP A 194 -16.79 8.03 10.41
N VAL A 195 -17.34 7.55 9.28
CA VAL A 195 -18.05 6.26 9.24
C VAL A 195 -17.07 5.10 9.45
N ILE A 196 -15.92 5.13 8.79
CA ILE A 196 -14.88 4.11 8.97
C ILE A 196 -14.43 4.05 10.44
N ALA A 197 -14.15 5.22 11.05
CA ALA A 197 -13.78 5.30 12.47
C ALA A 197 -14.88 4.79 13.38
N ALA A 198 -16.15 5.09 13.09
CA ALA A 198 -17.28 4.65 13.89
C ALA A 198 -17.53 3.13 13.83
N VAL A 199 -17.20 2.51 12.69
CA VAL A 199 -17.38 1.06 12.48
C VAL A 199 -16.16 0.25 12.94
N ALA A 200 -14.96 0.82 12.81
CA ALA A 200 -13.73 0.16 13.25
C ALA A 200 -13.66 0.02 14.78
N ASP A 201 -13.10 -1.09 15.25
CA ASP A 201 -12.89 -1.36 16.68
C ASP A 201 -12.09 -0.21 17.32
N ASN A 202 -12.66 0.41 18.37
CA ASN A 202 -12.08 1.56 19.08
C ASN A 202 -11.75 2.77 18.17
N GLY A 203 -12.31 2.85 16.99
CA GLY A 203 -12.00 3.87 15.99
C GLY A 203 -10.60 3.75 15.38
N ASP A 204 -9.91 2.61 15.58
CA ASP A 204 -8.54 2.44 15.12
C ASP A 204 -8.48 1.82 13.72
N TYR A 205 -7.98 2.59 12.77
CA TYR A 205 -7.73 2.14 11.41
C TYR A 205 -6.47 2.81 10.84
N ILE A 206 -5.95 2.27 9.76
CA ILE A 206 -4.80 2.81 9.02
C ILE A 206 -5.27 3.16 7.62
N GLU A 207 -5.38 4.45 7.30
CA GLU A 207 -5.67 4.91 5.95
C GLU A 207 -4.42 4.77 5.08
N LEU A 208 -4.54 4.06 3.95
CA LEU A 208 -3.50 3.91 2.95
C LEU A 208 -3.72 4.92 1.82
N TYR A 209 -2.64 5.56 1.35
CA TYR A 209 -2.70 6.51 0.23
C TYR A 209 -3.56 7.76 0.52
N SER A 210 -3.51 8.32 1.71
CA SER A 210 -4.40 9.44 2.09
C SER A 210 -4.28 10.67 1.17
N GLU A 211 -3.09 10.96 0.63
CA GLU A 211 -2.85 12.08 -0.29
C GLU A 211 -3.00 11.71 -1.78
N PHE A 212 -3.11 10.42 -2.10
CA PHE A 212 -3.25 9.95 -3.47
C PHE A 212 -4.70 9.61 -3.78
N ALA A 213 -5.24 10.16 -4.87
CA ALA A 213 -6.62 9.93 -5.32
C ALA A 213 -7.65 10.10 -4.18
N PRO A 214 -7.79 11.30 -3.59
CA PRO A 214 -8.55 11.51 -2.34
C PRO A 214 -10.06 11.31 -2.47
N SER A 215 -10.63 11.17 -3.67
CA SER A 215 -12.04 10.80 -3.87
C SER A 215 -12.33 9.32 -3.53
N MET A 216 -11.30 8.53 -3.29
CA MET A 216 -11.38 7.14 -2.87
C MET A 216 -10.56 6.96 -1.58
N VAL A 217 -11.18 6.52 -0.51
CA VAL A 217 -10.51 6.14 0.75
C VAL A 217 -10.26 4.65 0.74
N THR A 218 -9.05 4.24 1.14
CA THR A 218 -8.67 2.84 1.33
C THR A 218 -8.00 2.70 2.69
N ALA A 219 -8.44 1.74 3.50
CA ALA A 219 -7.91 1.59 4.84
C ALA A 219 -7.91 0.13 5.31
N LEU A 220 -7.09 -0.14 6.32
CA LEU A 220 -7.09 -1.37 7.11
C LEU A 220 -7.58 -1.05 8.51
N GLY A 221 -8.50 -1.83 9.04
CA GLY A 221 -8.97 -1.72 10.41
C GLY A 221 -9.41 -3.07 10.95
N LYS A 222 -10.06 -3.09 12.11
CA LYS A 222 -10.65 -4.29 12.69
C LYS A 222 -12.13 -4.08 12.96
N ILE A 223 -12.91 -5.14 12.82
CA ILE A 223 -14.32 -5.21 13.26
C ILE A 223 -14.45 -6.52 14.03
N GLY A 224 -14.79 -6.44 15.32
CA GLY A 224 -14.90 -7.60 16.19
C GLY A 224 -13.60 -8.42 16.26
N GLY A 225 -12.46 -7.76 16.33
CA GLY A 225 -11.15 -8.38 16.34
C GLY A 225 -10.68 -8.95 14.99
N ARG A 226 -11.53 -8.98 13.95
CA ARG A 226 -11.14 -9.44 12.60
C ARG A 226 -10.64 -8.28 11.75
N THR A 227 -9.48 -8.44 11.14
CA THR A 227 -8.98 -7.44 10.19
C THR A 227 -9.87 -7.36 8.96
N VAL A 228 -10.15 -6.15 8.52
CA VAL A 228 -10.95 -5.84 7.32
C VAL A 228 -10.28 -4.76 6.49
N CYS A 229 -10.49 -4.82 5.17
CA CYS A 229 -10.15 -3.77 4.22
C CYS A 229 -11.37 -2.88 3.97
N PHE A 230 -11.21 -1.58 4.18
CA PHE A 230 -12.23 -0.58 3.82
C PHE A 230 -11.89 0.04 2.46
N ILE A 231 -12.88 0.08 1.57
CA ILE A 231 -12.82 0.78 0.29
C ILE A 231 -14.06 1.68 0.22
N ALA A 232 -13.86 2.99 0.21
CA ALA A 232 -14.96 3.93 0.36
C ALA A 232 -14.88 5.12 -0.59
N ASN A 233 -16.00 5.55 -1.13
CA ASN A 233 -16.08 6.82 -1.82
C ASN A 233 -16.02 7.98 -0.81
N GLN A 234 -15.29 9.05 -1.15
CA GLN A 234 -15.23 10.25 -0.33
C GLN A 234 -16.13 11.34 -0.92
N PRO A 235 -17.32 11.57 -0.35
CA PRO A 235 -18.31 12.47 -0.96
C PRO A 235 -17.85 13.93 -1.03
N ASN A 236 -17.04 14.40 -0.09
CA ASN A 236 -16.51 15.77 -0.10
C ASN A 236 -15.34 15.99 -1.08
N LYS A 237 -14.96 14.96 -1.84
CA LYS A 237 -13.92 15.02 -2.89
C LYS A 237 -14.49 14.52 -4.22
N ASP A 238 -14.55 15.39 -5.21
CA ASP A 238 -15.10 15.04 -6.53
C ASP A 238 -16.49 14.34 -6.45
N GLU A 239 -17.30 14.63 -5.44
CA GLU A 239 -18.63 14.01 -5.22
C GLU A 239 -18.55 12.47 -5.15
N GLY A 240 -17.50 11.93 -4.57
CA GLY A 240 -17.24 10.49 -4.51
C GLY A 240 -17.03 9.80 -5.87
N ARG A 241 -16.82 10.56 -6.95
CA ARG A 241 -16.70 10.01 -8.30
C ARG A 241 -15.49 9.11 -8.46
N LEU A 242 -15.68 8.05 -9.21
CA LEU A 242 -14.60 7.13 -9.58
C LEU A 242 -13.64 7.79 -10.55
N THR A 243 -12.40 7.96 -10.16
CA THR A 243 -11.30 8.47 -10.97
C THR A 243 -10.39 7.34 -11.43
N VAL A 244 -9.53 7.57 -12.43
CA VAL A 244 -8.54 6.58 -12.89
C VAL A 244 -7.69 6.08 -11.73
N TYR A 245 -7.15 7.00 -10.95
CA TYR A 245 -6.27 6.65 -9.82
C TYR A 245 -7.04 6.11 -8.61
N GLY A 246 -8.27 6.58 -8.38
CA GLY A 246 -9.15 6.02 -7.34
C GLY A 246 -9.49 4.56 -7.60
N CYS A 247 -9.84 4.22 -8.85
CA CYS A 247 -10.08 2.82 -9.26
C CYS A 247 -8.82 1.95 -9.10
N LYS A 248 -7.64 2.45 -9.52
CA LYS A 248 -6.38 1.71 -9.38
C LYS A 248 -6.01 1.47 -7.91
N LYS A 249 -6.19 2.48 -7.05
CA LYS A 249 -5.97 2.41 -5.60
C LYS A 249 -6.88 1.37 -4.96
N ALA A 250 -8.17 1.42 -5.23
CA ALA A 250 -9.16 0.49 -4.70
C ALA A 250 -8.93 -0.94 -5.21
N ALA A 251 -8.66 -1.13 -6.50
CA ALA A 251 -8.37 -2.43 -7.08
C ALA A 251 -7.14 -3.08 -6.44
N ARG A 252 -6.07 -2.31 -6.17
CA ARG A 252 -4.88 -2.82 -5.50
C ARG A 252 -5.19 -3.35 -4.09
N LEU A 253 -5.99 -2.60 -3.30
CA LEU A 253 -6.39 -3.06 -1.96
C LEU A 253 -7.32 -4.27 -2.03
N ALA A 254 -8.27 -4.31 -2.99
CA ALA A 254 -9.15 -5.46 -3.18
C ALA A 254 -8.37 -6.73 -3.52
N SER A 255 -7.38 -6.64 -4.42
CA SER A 255 -6.52 -7.78 -4.76
C SER A 255 -5.64 -8.22 -3.59
N PHE A 256 -5.13 -7.28 -2.79
CA PHE A 256 -4.40 -7.59 -1.57
C PHE A 256 -5.30 -8.31 -0.54
N ALA A 257 -6.54 -7.84 -0.37
CA ALA A 257 -7.51 -8.46 0.52
C ALA A 257 -7.82 -9.91 0.11
N ASP A 258 -7.96 -10.16 -1.21
CA ASP A 258 -8.24 -11.48 -1.76
C ASP A 258 -7.15 -12.49 -1.43
N VAL A 259 -5.88 -12.17 -1.73
CA VAL A 259 -4.76 -13.13 -1.54
C VAL A 259 -4.51 -13.49 -0.07
N PHE A 260 -4.94 -12.65 0.86
CA PHE A 260 -4.84 -12.90 2.31
C PHE A 260 -6.18 -13.21 2.97
N SER A 261 -7.23 -13.48 2.19
CA SER A 261 -8.58 -13.78 2.68
C SER A 261 -9.12 -12.76 3.69
N ILE A 262 -8.75 -11.48 3.53
CA ILE A 262 -9.19 -10.38 4.39
C ILE A 262 -10.56 -9.89 3.90
N PRO A 263 -11.61 -9.87 4.73
CA PRO A 263 -12.91 -9.34 4.35
C PRO A 263 -12.84 -7.89 3.86
N VAL A 264 -13.69 -7.55 2.89
CA VAL A 264 -13.77 -6.20 2.32
C VAL A 264 -15.11 -5.56 2.68
N VAL A 265 -15.06 -4.36 3.24
CA VAL A 265 -16.23 -3.51 3.46
C VAL A 265 -16.15 -2.33 2.49
N THR A 266 -17.15 -2.21 1.61
CA THR A 266 -17.26 -1.06 0.72
C THR A 266 -18.32 -0.09 1.23
N PHE A 267 -17.97 1.20 1.32
CA PHE A 267 -18.93 2.28 1.56
C PHE A 267 -19.13 3.05 0.26
N VAL A 268 -20.39 3.10 -0.18
CA VAL A 268 -20.75 3.64 -1.49
C VAL A 268 -21.50 4.96 -1.34
N ASP A 269 -20.86 6.03 -1.76
CA ASP A 269 -21.49 7.34 -1.98
C ASP A 269 -20.82 8.00 -3.18
N SER A 270 -21.41 7.82 -4.37
CA SER A 270 -20.78 8.20 -5.64
C SER A 270 -21.77 8.62 -6.69
N LEU A 271 -21.49 9.74 -7.34
CA LEU A 271 -22.17 10.18 -8.56
C LEU A 271 -21.64 9.47 -9.84
N GLY A 272 -21.02 8.29 -9.69
CA GLY A 272 -20.53 7.48 -10.80
C GLY A 272 -19.10 7.82 -11.24
N MET A 273 -18.82 7.67 -12.52
CA MET A 273 -17.48 7.94 -13.07
C MET A 273 -17.21 9.44 -13.18
N LYS A 274 -15.92 9.85 -13.06
CA LYS A 274 -15.52 11.24 -13.20
C LYS A 274 -15.82 11.75 -14.61
N ILE A 275 -16.51 12.89 -14.69
CA ILE A 275 -16.82 13.56 -15.96
C ILE A 275 -15.66 14.50 -16.29
N SER A 276 -15.04 14.31 -17.45
CA SER A 276 -13.97 15.18 -17.94
C SER A 276 -13.95 15.22 -19.46
N GLY A 277 -13.37 16.27 -20.04
CA GLY A 277 -13.13 16.38 -21.48
C GLY A 277 -11.90 15.55 -21.97
N ALA A 278 -11.21 14.84 -21.08
CA ALA A 278 -10.07 13.99 -21.44
C ALA A 278 -10.55 12.69 -22.11
N PRO A 279 -9.66 11.99 -22.86
CA PRO A 279 -9.99 10.69 -23.43
C PRO A 279 -10.47 9.69 -22.38
N GLN A 280 -11.64 9.07 -22.61
CA GLN A 280 -12.34 8.23 -21.62
C GLN A 280 -11.82 6.79 -21.52
N GLY A 281 -10.98 6.35 -22.45
CA GLY A 281 -10.53 4.95 -22.53
C GLY A 281 -9.71 4.50 -21.30
N GLU A 282 -8.91 5.39 -20.70
CA GLU A 282 -8.16 5.07 -19.49
C GLU A 282 -9.08 4.92 -18.28
N LEU A 283 -10.09 5.76 -18.17
CA LEU A 283 -11.09 5.70 -17.11
C LEU A 283 -11.91 4.40 -17.20
N ALA A 284 -12.34 4.02 -18.41
CA ALA A 284 -13.05 2.76 -18.64
C ALA A 284 -12.18 1.54 -18.23
N ARG A 285 -10.89 1.54 -18.61
CA ARG A 285 -9.97 0.47 -18.25
C ARG A 285 -9.73 0.40 -16.74
N ALA A 286 -9.58 1.54 -16.07
CA ALA A 286 -9.41 1.58 -14.62
C ALA A 286 -10.67 1.12 -13.89
N GLY A 287 -11.86 1.51 -14.35
CA GLY A 287 -13.14 1.03 -13.84
C GLY A 287 -13.30 -0.49 -14.01
N ALA A 288 -12.91 -1.03 -15.17
CA ALA A 288 -12.91 -2.47 -15.41
C ALA A 288 -11.95 -3.21 -14.46
N SER A 289 -10.78 -2.64 -14.16
CA SER A 289 -9.84 -3.23 -13.20
C SER A 289 -10.41 -3.26 -11.78
N LEU A 290 -11.13 -2.22 -11.35
CA LEU A 290 -11.82 -2.19 -10.06
C LEU A 290 -12.93 -3.23 -10.00
N LEU A 291 -13.80 -3.25 -11.02
CA LEU A 291 -14.89 -4.22 -11.12
C LEU A 291 -14.35 -5.66 -11.07
N TYR A 292 -13.30 -5.94 -11.83
CA TYR A 292 -12.65 -7.26 -11.84
C TYR A 292 -12.12 -7.61 -10.45
N ALA A 293 -11.33 -6.74 -9.82
CA ALA A 293 -10.72 -7.01 -8.51
C ALA A 293 -11.74 -7.26 -7.40
N LEU A 294 -12.89 -6.58 -7.45
CA LEU A 294 -13.96 -6.79 -6.46
C LEU A 294 -14.84 -8.02 -6.81
N SER A 295 -15.04 -8.34 -8.09
CA SER A 295 -15.86 -9.48 -8.50
C SER A 295 -15.15 -10.81 -8.32
N GLU A 296 -13.84 -10.87 -8.57
CA GLU A 296 -13.02 -12.07 -8.40
C GLU A 296 -12.61 -12.31 -6.94
N ASN A 297 -12.82 -11.33 -6.06
CA ASN A 297 -12.44 -11.45 -4.66
C ASN A 297 -13.23 -12.57 -3.98
N SER A 298 -12.50 -13.57 -3.47
CA SER A 298 -13.04 -14.74 -2.78
C SER A 298 -13.29 -14.51 -1.29
N ALA A 299 -12.74 -13.44 -0.71
CA ALA A 299 -12.99 -13.08 0.69
C ALA A 299 -14.41 -12.52 0.88
N PRO A 300 -14.98 -12.65 2.09
CA PRO A 300 -16.29 -12.08 2.39
C PRO A 300 -16.35 -10.58 2.08
N ARG A 301 -17.40 -10.15 1.39
CA ARG A 301 -17.59 -8.74 1.05
C ARG A 301 -18.95 -8.25 1.51
N VAL A 302 -18.97 -7.06 2.11
CA VAL A 302 -20.17 -6.33 2.50
C VAL A 302 -20.15 -4.96 1.86
N ALA A 303 -21.20 -4.61 1.13
CA ALA A 303 -21.38 -3.27 0.57
C ALA A 303 -22.45 -2.52 1.38
N VAL A 304 -22.12 -1.29 1.78
CA VAL A 304 -23.01 -0.38 2.50
C VAL A 304 -23.17 0.90 1.67
N ILE A 305 -24.38 1.19 1.24
CA ILE A 305 -24.69 2.43 0.55
C ILE A 305 -24.93 3.49 1.61
N THR A 306 -24.06 4.51 1.65
CA THR A 306 -24.08 5.60 2.63
C THR A 306 -24.67 6.89 2.07
N GLY A 307 -24.91 6.94 0.77
CA GLY A 307 -25.45 8.09 0.08
C GLY A 307 -25.90 7.71 -1.32
N GLN A 308 -25.39 8.38 -2.34
CA GLN A 308 -25.74 8.11 -3.71
C GLN A 308 -24.93 6.92 -4.29
N ALA A 309 -25.60 6.12 -5.12
CA ALA A 309 -24.97 4.99 -5.78
C ALA A 309 -25.37 4.97 -7.27
N ILE A 310 -24.69 5.80 -8.07
CA ILE A 310 -25.08 6.06 -9.46
C ILE A 310 -24.15 5.34 -10.45
N GLY A 311 -24.74 4.67 -11.44
CA GLY A 311 -24.04 4.07 -12.58
C GLY A 311 -22.93 3.11 -12.16
N MET A 312 -21.69 3.36 -12.62
CA MET A 312 -20.53 2.53 -12.28
C MET A 312 -20.12 2.62 -10.80
N GLY A 313 -20.51 3.68 -10.09
CA GLY A 313 -20.32 3.73 -8.64
C GLY A 313 -21.04 2.58 -7.94
N TYR A 314 -22.30 2.36 -8.31
CA TYR A 314 -23.06 1.19 -7.85
C TYR A 314 -22.49 -0.12 -8.43
N ALA A 315 -22.40 -0.24 -9.74
CA ALA A 315 -22.11 -1.49 -10.42
C ALA A 315 -20.73 -2.10 -10.04
N SER A 316 -19.75 -1.28 -9.64
CA SER A 316 -18.41 -1.77 -9.30
C SER A 316 -18.16 -1.91 -7.80
N MET A 317 -18.90 -1.19 -6.95
CA MET A 317 -18.59 -1.15 -5.50
C MET A 317 -19.68 -1.72 -4.60
N ALA A 318 -20.94 -1.81 -5.08
CA ALA A 318 -22.06 -2.38 -4.34
C ALA A 318 -22.25 -3.88 -4.53
#